data_42040eae09b5438a1b003588e135c11e
#
_entry.id   42040eae09b5438a1b003588e135c11e
#
_cell.length_a   1.000
_cell.length_b   1.000
_cell.length_c   1.000
_cell.angle_alpha   90.00
_cell.angle_beta   90.00
_cell.angle_gamma   90.00
#
_symmetry.space_group_name_H-M   'P 1'
#
loop_
_entity.id
_entity.type
_entity.pdbx_description
1 polymer ?
#
loop_
_entity_poly.entity_id
_entity_poly.type
_entity_poly.pdbx_seq_one_letter_code
_entity_poly.pdbx_strand_id
1 'polypeptide(L)'
;MTDIEIASTVKLKPITETAKKLGIDPEVIELYGKYKAKLPLDLIQPARMQGKHLILVSAISPAPAGEGKTAISIGLAEGLNRIGKKTTVVLREPSLGPVFGIKGGATGGGYSQVLPMEDINLHFTGDFNAIEKAHNLLAALIDNNIQSKTSSLGLDPRTVTWKRVMDMNDRSLRHIIVGLGGTSSGIPRETGFDITAASEIMAILCLSESFMDLKERLGNIFIGYTYDKRPLYARDLKAHGAMAALLKDAIKPNLVQTIEGNPAIIHGGPFANIAQGTNSVLATKMGLSLSDFVVTEAGFGFDLGAEKFFDIKCVKAGLNPSAVVLVATIRALKYHGGVKVENLKEENTAALRKGIENLEKHVENMKKFNICPIVALNKFVTDTDAEIQIVADKCKELGVPMEVAEVWAKGGEGAEKLAILAAKVAEQCVCKLKPLYEWSWDIEKKIETIAKEIYGAAAIDYTAQAKSDLKKIIALGLDKLPVCIAKTQKSLSDNPKLLGRPKDFVVTVRQIEIAAGAGFVIPITGEIMRMPGLPEKPAAENIDIDEQGHITGLF
;
A
#
# COMPACT_ATOMS: atom_id res chain seq x y z
N MET A 1 23.50 16.23 -3.20
CA MET A 1 22.38 16.39 -4.15
C MET A 1 21.14 15.83 -3.50
N THR A 2 20.03 16.54 -3.56
CA THR A 2 18.70 16.09 -3.16
C THR A 2 18.14 15.10 -4.19
N ASP A 3 17.07 14.40 -3.87
CA ASP A 3 16.46 13.43 -4.80
C ASP A 3 15.95 14.11 -6.09
N ILE A 4 15.39 15.32 -5.99
CA ILE A 4 14.95 16.10 -7.16
C ILE A 4 16.14 16.60 -8.00
N GLU A 5 17.25 17.01 -7.38
CA GLU A 5 18.47 17.39 -8.11
C GLU A 5 19.04 16.19 -8.88
N ILE A 6 19.07 15.00 -8.27
CA ILE A 6 19.51 13.77 -8.95
C ILE A 6 18.57 13.47 -10.13
N ALA A 7 17.25 13.54 -9.93
CA ALA A 7 16.26 13.32 -10.97
C ALA A 7 16.43 14.27 -12.16
N SER A 8 16.73 15.54 -11.90
CA SER A 8 16.92 16.59 -12.94
C SER A 8 18.17 16.38 -13.81
N THR A 9 19.17 15.62 -13.33
CA THR A 9 20.37 15.31 -14.13
C THR A 9 20.11 14.31 -15.25
N VAL A 10 18.99 13.59 -15.22
CA VAL A 10 18.71 12.49 -16.14
C VAL A 10 17.88 12.96 -17.33
N LYS A 11 18.37 12.71 -18.52
CA LYS A 11 17.60 12.93 -19.75
C LYS A 11 16.58 11.83 -19.94
N LEU A 12 15.31 12.14 -19.68
CA LEU A 12 14.20 11.22 -19.87
C LEU A 12 14.07 10.77 -21.33
N LYS A 13 13.81 9.48 -21.54
CA LYS A 13 13.44 8.93 -22.84
C LYS A 13 11.94 9.11 -23.06
N PRO A 14 11.46 9.29 -24.31
CA PRO A 14 10.04 9.21 -24.61
C PRO A 14 9.44 7.91 -24.11
N ILE A 15 8.24 7.94 -23.56
CA ILE A 15 7.58 6.75 -22.99
C ILE A 15 7.36 5.63 -24.03
N THR A 16 7.28 6.01 -25.30
CA THR A 16 7.20 5.06 -26.43
C THR A 16 8.43 4.15 -26.53
N GLU A 17 9.62 4.63 -26.14
CA GLU A 17 10.82 3.79 -26.07
C GLU A 17 10.74 2.79 -24.90
N THR A 18 10.20 3.21 -23.77
CA THR A 18 9.95 2.33 -22.62
C THR A 18 8.92 1.25 -22.97
N ALA A 19 7.85 1.60 -23.71
CA ALA A 19 6.88 0.64 -24.22
C ALA A 19 7.52 -0.41 -25.14
N LYS A 20 8.40 0.02 -26.08
CA LYS A 20 9.15 -0.90 -26.96
C LYS A 20 10.04 -1.87 -26.18
N LYS A 21 10.66 -1.46 -25.07
CA LYS A 21 11.42 -2.38 -24.20
C LYS A 21 10.55 -3.50 -23.62
N LEU A 22 9.28 -3.21 -23.36
CA LEU A 22 8.30 -4.22 -22.93
C LEU A 22 7.77 -5.09 -24.08
N GLY A 23 8.06 -4.73 -25.32
CA GLY A 23 7.51 -5.38 -26.51
C GLY A 23 6.09 -4.92 -26.84
N ILE A 24 5.73 -3.71 -26.40
CA ILE A 24 4.43 -3.09 -26.68
C ILE A 24 4.60 -2.17 -27.92
N ASP A 25 3.67 -2.26 -28.87
CA ASP A 25 3.58 -1.30 -29.95
C ASP A 25 3.21 0.08 -29.36
N PRO A 26 3.99 1.14 -29.64
CA PRO A 26 3.69 2.48 -29.15
C PRO A 26 2.31 3.03 -29.51
N GLU A 27 1.70 2.58 -30.59
CA GLU A 27 0.35 2.98 -31.01
C GLU A 27 -0.75 2.42 -30.08
N VAL A 28 -0.46 1.41 -29.28
CA VAL A 28 -1.42 0.77 -28.38
C VAL A 28 -1.54 1.52 -27.04
N ILE A 29 -0.48 2.23 -26.61
CA ILE A 29 -0.48 2.95 -25.34
C ILE A 29 -1.19 4.30 -25.45
N GLU A 30 -1.87 4.71 -24.37
CA GLU A 30 -2.53 6.02 -24.30
C GLU A 30 -1.59 7.06 -23.68
N LEU A 31 -1.05 7.97 -24.49
CA LEU A 31 -0.04 8.95 -24.05
C LEU A 31 -0.63 10.00 -23.08
N TYR A 32 0.04 10.23 -21.98
CA TYR A 32 -0.18 11.32 -21.04
C TYR A 32 1.05 12.23 -21.05
N GLY A 33 1.21 12.99 -22.13
CA GLY A 33 2.41 13.75 -22.43
C GLY A 33 3.54 12.84 -22.95
N LYS A 34 4.80 13.34 -22.86
CA LYS A 34 5.95 12.68 -23.48
C LYS A 34 6.50 11.49 -22.69
N TYR A 35 6.31 11.49 -21.37
CA TYR A 35 7.04 10.63 -20.45
C TYR A 35 6.15 9.69 -19.63
N LYS A 36 4.85 9.72 -19.82
CA LYS A 36 3.85 8.90 -19.14
C LYS A 36 2.84 8.33 -20.13
N ALA A 37 2.29 7.15 -19.83
CA ALA A 37 1.20 6.57 -20.63
C ALA A 37 0.31 5.68 -19.77
N LYS A 38 -0.93 5.50 -20.18
CA LYS A 38 -1.83 4.45 -19.68
C LYS A 38 -1.65 3.18 -20.51
N LEU A 39 -1.69 2.03 -19.82
CA LEU A 39 -1.62 0.71 -20.42
C LEU A 39 -3.02 0.11 -20.54
N PRO A 40 -3.51 -0.18 -21.77
CA PRO A 40 -4.78 -0.86 -21.97
C PRO A 40 -4.82 -2.24 -21.31
N LEU A 41 -6.00 -2.62 -20.78
CA LEU A 41 -6.13 -3.85 -19.99
C LEU A 41 -5.99 -5.15 -20.81
N ASP A 42 -6.16 -5.11 -22.12
CA ASP A 42 -5.98 -6.23 -23.04
C ASP A 42 -4.51 -6.68 -23.18
N LEU A 43 -3.56 -5.87 -22.72
CA LEU A 43 -2.16 -6.26 -22.57
C LEU A 43 -1.95 -7.33 -21.48
N ILE A 44 -2.92 -7.52 -20.59
CA ILE A 44 -2.89 -8.58 -19.56
C ILE A 44 -3.27 -9.90 -20.22
N GLN A 45 -2.29 -10.79 -20.35
CA GLN A 45 -2.46 -12.08 -20.99
C GLN A 45 -2.08 -13.22 -20.03
N PRO A 46 -3.07 -13.91 -19.42
CA PRO A 46 -2.81 -14.95 -18.41
C PRO A 46 -1.84 -16.05 -18.88
N ALA A 47 -1.89 -16.42 -20.15
CA ALA A 47 -0.98 -17.42 -20.73
C ALA A 47 0.50 -16.99 -20.67
N ARG A 48 0.78 -15.68 -20.75
CA ARG A 48 2.14 -15.14 -20.66
C ARG A 48 2.67 -15.03 -19.24
N MET A 49 1.81 -15.12 -18.24
CA MET A 49 2.20 -15.03 -16.84
C MET A 49 2.79 -16.33 -16.29
N GLN A 50 2.59 -17.45 -16.99
CA GLN A 50 3.12 -18.75 -16.59
C GLN A 50 4.65 -18.75 -16.64
N GLY A 51 5.28 -19.29 -15.59
CA GLY A 51 6.73 -19.34 -15.46
C GLY A 51 7.41 -17.99 -15.21
N LYS A 52 6.65 -16.93 -14.93
CA LYS A 52 7.19 -15.62 -14.54
C LYS A 52 7.36 -15.52 -13.02
N HIS A 53 8.26 -14.64 -12.62
CA HIS A 53 8.69 -14.51 -11.23
C HIS A 53 8.18 -13.21 -10.60
N LEU A 54 7.35 -13.33 -9.57
CA LEU A 54 6.89 -12.21 -8.74
C LEU A 54 7.73 -12.15 -7.47
N ILE A 55 8.43 -11.04 -7.26
CA ILE A 55 9.22 -10.76 -6.06
C ILE A 55 8.54 -9.67 -5.26
N LEU A 56 8.18 -9.98 -4.01
CA LEU A 56 7.65 -8.99 -3.07
C LEU A 56 8.79 -8.40 -2.26
N VAL A 57 8.84 -7.06 -2.19
CA VAL A 57 9.68 -6.32 -1.24
C VAL A 57 8.83 -5.85 -0.07
N SER A 58 9.22 -6.23 1.14
CA SER A 58 8.62 -5.79 2.39
C SER A 58 9.73 -5.34 3.35
N ALA A 59 9.41 -5.01 4.60
CA ALA A 59 10.42 -4.60 5.58
C ALA A 59 10.10 -5.13 6.98
N ILE A 60 11.09 -5.00 7.86
CA ILE A 60 10.89 -5.09 9.31
C ILE A 60 9.97 -3.94 9.79
N SER A 61 9.58 -3.94 11.08
CA SER A 61 8.80 -2.83 11.64
C SER A 61 9.50 -1.49 11.41
N PRO A 62 8.79 -0.46 10.88
CA PRO A 62 9.45 0.78 10.48
C PRO A 62 9.94 1.62 11.67
N ALA A 63 11.11 2.25 11.47
CA ALA A 63 11.60 3.36 12.29
C ALA A 63 11.18 4.71 11.68
N PRO A 64 11.23 5.81 12.47
CA PRO A 64 10.90 7.15 11.95
C PRO A 64 11.72 7.59 10.73
N ALA A 65 12.93 7.09 10.59
CA ALA A 65 13.83 7.40 9.46
C ALA A 65 13.45 6.70 8.14
N GLY A 66 12.52 5.73 8.18
CA GLY A 66 12.15 4.89 7.04
C GLY A 66 13.18 3.79 6.74
N GLU A 67 12.76 2.76 6.00
CA GLU A 67 13.60 1.59 5.66
C GLU A 67 14.09 1.59 4.21
N GLY A 68 13.56 2.50 3.38
CA GLY A 68 13.93 2.60 1.96
C GLY A 68 13.40 1.47 1.09
N LYS A 69 12.22 0.89 1.42
CA LYS A 69 11.60 -0.18 0.63
C LYS A 69 11.45 0.15 -0.85
N THR A 70 10.93 1.33 -1.17
CA THR A 70 10.71 1.75 -2.55
C THR A 70 12.03 1.88 -3.31
N ALA A 71 13.06 2.47 -2.69
CA ALA A 71 14.41 2.54 -3.29
C ALA A 71 14.98 1.14 -3.51
N ILE A 72 14.85 0.21 -2.54
CA ILE A 72 15.27 -1.20 -2.71
C ILE A 72 14.46 -1.88 -3.83
N SER A 73 13.15 -1.63 -3.95
CA SER A 73 12.33 -2.23 -5.01
C SER A 73 12.78 -1.77 -6.40
N ILE A 74 13.04 -0.49 -6.55
CA ILE A 74 13.53 0.11 -7.80
C ILE A 74 14.94 -0.37 -8.09
N GLY A 75 15.87 -0.24 -7.13
CA GLY A 75 17.26 -0.67 -7.28
C GLY A 75 17.40 -2.17 -7.57
N LEU A 76 16.57 -3.01 -6.94
CA LEU A 76 16.53 -4.45 -7.24
C LEU A 76 16.05 -4.71 -8.68
N ALA A 77 15.01 -4.01 -9.14
CA ALA A 77 14.54 -4.15 -10.53
C ALA A 77 15.60 -3.68 -11.53
N GLU A 78 16.30 -2.59 -11.23
CA GLU A 78 17.43 -2.12 -12.03
C GLU A 78 18.59 -3.13 -12.01
N GLY A 79 18.98 -3.64 -10.84
CA GLY A 79 20.00 -4.68 -10.71
C GLY A 79 19.65 -5.95 -11.48
N LEU A 80 18.39 -6.39 -11.46
CA LEU A 80 17.91 -7.52 -12.25
C LEU A 80 18.04 -7.25 -13.76
N ASN A 81 17.67 -6.05 -14.23
CA ASN A 81 17.85 -5.67 -15.63
C ASN A 81 19.34 -5.62 -16.02
N ARG A 82 20.23 -5.13 -15.14
CA ARG A 82 21.69 -5.07 -15.37
C ARG A 82 22.30 -6.46 -15.54
N ILE A 83 21.81 -7.47 -14.83
CA ILE A 83 22.24 -8.87 -14.98
C ILE A 83 21.50 -9.63 -16.09
N GLY A 84 20.77 -8.90 -16.97
CA GLY A 84 20.11 -9.47 -18.15
C GLY A 84 18.74 -10.11 -17.89
N LYS A 85 18.11 -9.90 -16.73
CA LYS A 85 16.74 -10.36 -16.45
C LYS A 85 15.73 -9.30 -16.85
N LYS A 86 14.84 -9.57 -17.79
CA LYS A 86 13.78 -8.64 -18.21
C LYS A 86 12.83 -8.38 -17.05
N THR A 87 12.96 -7.23 -16.41
CA THR A 87 12.28 -6.91 -15.15
C THR A 87 11.49 -5.60 -15.24
N THR A 88 10.30 -5.60 -14.66
CA THR A 88 9.47 -4.40 -14.43
C THR A 88 9.24 -4.22 -12.93
N VAL A 89 9.46 -3.01 -12.42
CA VAL A 89 9.02 -2.65 -11.07
C VAL A 89 7.57 -2.17 -11.08
N VAL A 90 6.77 -2.62 -10.12
CA VAL A 90 5.34 -2.27 -10.01
C VAL A 90 5.07 -1.65 -8.64
N LEU A 91 4.72 -0.37 -8.61
CA LEU A 91 4.66 0.44 -7.41
C LEU A 91 3.26 1.04 -7.19
N ARG A 92 3.06 1.60 -5.99
CA ARG A 92 1.90 2.42 -5.67
C ARG A 92 2.09 3.85 -6.14
N GLU A 93 0.97 4.50 -6.48
CA GLU A 93 0.90 5.94 -6.68
C GLU A 93 0.92 6.65 -5.32
N PRO A 94 1.71 7.73 -5.14
CA PRO A 94 1.73 8.49 -3.90
C PRO A 94 0.46 9.34 -3.72
N SER A 95 0.02 9.50 -2.47
CA SER A 95 -1.03 10.43 -2.06
C SER A 95 -0.42 11.80 -1.72
N LEU A 96 -1.09 12.88 -2.06
CA LEU A 96 -0.64 14.27 -1.82
C LEU A 96 -0.48 14.57 -0.33
N GLY A 97 -1.33 14.02 0.53
CA GLY A 97 -1.25 14.28 1.95
C GLY A 97 0.12 13.95 2.57
N PRO A 98 0.69 12.75 2.37
CA PRO A 98 2.07 12.44 2.77
C PRO A 98 3.13 13.30 2.10
N VAL A 99 2.98 13.61 0.80
CA VAL A 99 3.92 14.44 0.03
C VAL A 99 4.06 15.84 0.65
N PHE A 100 2.94 16.49 0.95
CA PHE A 100 2.94 17.82 1.58
C PHE A 100 3.05 17.79 3.11
N GLY A 101 3.00 16.59 3.72
CA GLY A 101 3.07 16.37 5.18
C GLY A 101 4.48 16.13 5.71
N ILE A 102 4.81 14.89 6.02
CA ILE A 102 6.06 14.52 6.73
C ILE A 102 7.08 13.86 5.81
N LYS A 103 6.62 13.15 4.76
CA LYS A 103 7.46 12.27 3.95
C LYS A 103 7.43 12.63 2.49
N GLY A 104 8.58 12.41 1.87
CA GLY A 104 8.74 12.27 0.46
C GLY A 104 7.76 11.29 -0.18
N GLY A 105 7.54 11.48 -1.48
CA GLY A 105 6.67 10.67 -2.29
C GLY A 105 7.15 9.22 -2.41
N ALA A 106 6.37 8.40 -3.11
CA ALA A 106 6.68 6.99 -3.35
C ALA A 106 7.52 6.77 -4.63
N THR A 107 8.37 7.73 -5.01
CA THR A 107 9.22 7.66 -6.22
C THR A 107 10.59 7.03 -6.00
N GLY A 108 10.90 6.56 -4.79
CA GLY A 108 12.22 6.08 -4.42
C GLY A 108 13.10 7.18 -3.84
N GLY A 109 14.43 7.09 -4.03
CA GLY A 109 15.38 8.10 -3.58
C GLY A 109 16.81 7.81 -4.05
N GLY A 110 17.64 8.84 -4.08
CA GLY A 110 19.00 8.78 -4.61
C GLY A 110 19.01 8.35 -6.08
N TYR A 111 19.87 7.40 -6.40
CA TYR A 111 19.97 6.82 -7.74
C TYR A 111 19.00 5.63 -7.98
N SER A 112 18.01 5.44 -7.11
CA SER A 112 16.92 4.46 -7.29
C SER A 112 15.57 5.16 -7.25
N GLN A 113 15.19 5.77 -8.37
CA GLN A 113 13.97 6.55 -8.53
C GLN A 113 13.18 6.15 -9.77
N VAL A 114 11.86 6.40 -9.75
CA VAL A 114 10.98 6.40 -10.92
C VAL A 114 10.70 7.82 -11.37
N LEU A 115 10.67 8.03 -12.68
CA LEU A 115 10.61 9.35 -13.31
C LEU A 115 9.46 9.44 -14.33
N PRO A 116 8.83 10.60 -14.54
CA PRO A 116 9.15 11.93 -13.97
C PRO A 116 8.70 12.07 -12.51
N MET A 117 9.62 12.42 -11.62
CA MET A 117 9.38 12.46 -10.17
C MET A 117 8.30 13.47 -9.77
N GLU A 118 8.36 14.68 -10.31
CA GLU A 118 7.42 15.76 -10.00
C GLU A 118 5.99 15.37 -10.34
N ASP A 119 5.76 14.90 -11.57
CA ASP A 119 4.44 14.49 -12.03
C ASP A 119 3.86 13.38 -11.16
N ILE A 120 4.68 12.36 -10.83
CA ILE A 120 4.25 11.20 -10.02
C ILE A 120 3.84 11.65 -8.62
N ASN A 121 4.58 12.58 -8.00
CA ASN A 121 4.32 13.04 -6.63
C ASN A 121 3.22 14.09 -6.53
N LEU A 122 2.85 14.76 -7.61
CA LEU A 122 1.83 15.82 -7.62
C LEU A 122 0.56 15.35 -8.34
N HIS A 123 0.39 15.77 -9.58
CA HIS A 123 -0.76 15.37 -10.42
C HIS A 123 -0.30 14.41 -11.51
N PHE A 124 -0.32 13.13 -11.23
CA PHE A 124 0.26 12.12 -12.11
C PHE A 124 -0.53 11.96 -13.42
N THR A 125 -1.60 11.19 -13.40
CA THR A 125 -2.51 10.95 -14.54
C THR A 125 -3.98 11.16 -14.16
N GLY A 126 -4.24 11.59 -12.93
CA GLY A 126 -5.57 11.91 -12.43
C GLY A 126 -6.30 10.77 -11.73
N ASP A 127 -5.63 9.65 -11.42
CA ASP A 127 -6.28 8.47 -10.82
C ASP A 127 -6.87 8.79 -9.43
N PHE A 128 -6.09 9.45 -8.56
CA PHE A 128 -6.58 9.90 -7.25
C PHE A 128 -7.77 10.86 -7.38
N ASN A 129 -7.73 11.77 -8.35
CA ASN A 129 -8.80 12.71 -8.61
C ASN A 129 -10.08 11.99 -9.05
N ALA A 130 -9.97 11.00 -9.93
CA ALA A 130 -11.10 10.19 -10.38
C ALA A 130 -11.73 9.39 -9.22
N ILE A 131 -10.90 8.80 -8.35
CA ILE A 131 -11.33 8.09 -7.14
C ILE A 131 -12.07 9.03 -6.20
N GLU A 132 -11.52 10.22 -5.94
CA GLU A 132 -12.13 11.26 -5.12
C GLU A 132 -13.51 11.67 -5.66
N LYS A 133 -13.62 11.92 -6.96
CA LYS A 133 -14.89 12.33 -7.59
C LYS A 133 -15.92 11.20 -7.56
N ALA A 134 -15.52 9.95 -7.83
CA ALA A 134 -16.42 8.80 -7.71
C ALA A 134 -16.92 8.59 -6.28
N HIS A 135 -16.05 8.78 -5.29
CA HIS A 135 -16.38 8.67 -3.87
C HIS A 135 -17.38 9.75 -3.43
N ASN A 136 -17.09 10.99 -3.79
CA ASN A 136 -17.91 12.14 -3.40
C ASN A 136 -19.22 12.19 -4.17
N LEU A 137 -19.28 11.63 -5.39
CA LEU A 137 -20.55 11.42 -6.10
C LEU A 137 -21.49 10.51 -5.31
N LEU A 138 -21.00 9.40 -4.77
CA LEU A 138 -21.82 8.51 -3.94
C LEU A 138 -22.32 9.25 -2.69
N ALA A 139 -21.46 10.02 -2.02
CA ALA A 139 -21.85 10.83 -0.86
C ALA A 139 -22.95 11.83 -1.21
N ALA A 140 -22.84 12.51 -2.35
CA ALA A 140 -23.86 13.45 -2.83
C ALA A 140 -25.19 12.75 -3.15
N LEU A 141 -25.14 11.56 -3.78
CA LEU A 141 -26.35 10.77 -4.09
C LEU A 141 -27.05 10.26 -2.81
N ILE A 142 -26.29 9.90 -1.77
CA ILE A 142 -26.82 9.53 -0.45
C ILE A 142 -27.60 10.72 0.13
N ASP A 143 -27.00 11.91 0.19
CA ASP A 143 -27.64 13.10 0.76
C ASP A 143 -28.87 13.53 -0.08
N ASN A 144 -28.76 13.45 -1.40
CA ASN A 144 -29.91 13.71 -2.30
C ASN A 144 -31.06 12.73 -2.06
N ASN A 145 -30.76 11.44 -1.84
CA ASN A 145 -31.80 10.43 -1.57
C ASN A 145 -32.48 10.65 -0.22
N ILE A 146 -31.71 11.00 0.83
CA ILE A 146 -32.24 11.31 2.16
C ILE A 146 -33.22 12.49 2.11
N GLN A 147 -32.95 13.50 1.29
CA GLN A 147 -33.78 14.69 1.17
C GLN A 147 -34.99 14.51 0.24
N SER A 148 -34.94 13.52 -0.66
CA SER A 148 -35.99 13.32 -1.68
C SER A 148 -37.35 12.98 -1.05
N LYS A 149 -38.41 13.64 -1.55
CA LYS A 149 -39.80 13.36 -1.15
C LYS A 149 -40.44 12.26 -2.00
N THR A 150 -39.97 12.06 -3.22
CA THR A 150 -40.62 11.20 -4.22
C THR A 150 -39.82 9.93 -4.55
N SER A 151 -38.50 9.96 -4.39
CA SER A 151 -37.61 8.87 -4.76
C SER A 151 -36.75 8.37 -3.60
N SER A 152 -37.12 8.72 -2.35
CA SER A 152 -36.39 8.25 -1.14
C SER A 152 -36.52 6.73 -1.00
N LEU A 153 -35.38 6.08 -0.71
CA LEU A 153 -35.32 4.67 -0.34
C LEU A 153 -35.62 4.44 1.15
N GLY A 154 -35.92 5.49 1.91
CA GLY A 154 -36.14 5.43 3.35
C GLY A 154 -34.85 5.22 4.15
N LEU A 155 -33.71 5.67 3.62
CA LEU A 155 -32.42 5.60 4.31
C LEU A 155 -32.47 6.41 5.62
N ASP A 156 -32.15 5.77 6.74
CA ASP A 156 -32.03 6.45 8.04
C ASP A 156 -30.69 7.23 8.09
N PRO A 157 -30.70 8.57 8.12
CA PRO A 157 -29.48 9.39 8.12
C PRO A 157 -28.49 9.07 9.25
N ARG A 158 -28.98 8.51 10.37
CA ARG A 158 -28.18 8.13 11.52
C ARG A 158 -27.35 6.88 11.29
N THR A 159 -27.66 6.11 10.26
CA THR A 159 -26.98 4.84 9.91
C THR A 159 -25.98 5.00 8.78
N VAL A 160 -25.89 6.17 8.18
CA VAL A 160 -24.96 6.43 7.06
C VAL A 160 -23.52 6.36 7.56
N THR A 161 -22.76 5.41 7.02
CA THR A 161 -21.33 5.22 7.34
C THR A 161 -20.40 5.88 6.32
N TRP A 162 -20.93 6.27 5.15
CA TRP A 162 -20.19 6.83 4.03
C TRP A 162 -19.83 8.29 4.28
N LYS A 163 -18.54 8.57 4.38
CA LYS A 163 -17.99 9.92 4.48
C LYS A 163 -17.70 10.51 3.10
N ARG A 164 -17.04 11.65 3.05
CA ARG A 164 -16.39 12.21 1.86
C ARG A 164 -14.90 11.93 1.89
N VAL A 165 -14.20 12.21 0.81
CA VAL A 165 -12.73 12.10 0.75
C VAL A 165 -12.10 13.34 0.11
N MET A 166 -10.85 13.59 0.52
CA MET A 166 -9.97 14.58 -0.06
C MET A 166 -8.53 14.09 0.06
N ASP A 167 -7.73 14.24 -1.00
CA ASP A 167 -6.34 13.77 -0.98
C ASP A 167 -5.39 14.81 -0.42
N MET A 168 -5.66 15.26 0.80
CA MET A 168 -4.84 16.19 1.57
C MET A 168 -4.99 15.91 3.06
N ASN A 169 -3.93 16.19 3.85
CA ASN A 169 -3.99 16.09 5.30
C ASN A 169 -4.69 17.29 5.89
N ASP A 170 -5.91 17.11 6.41
CA ASP A 170 -6.68 18.16 7.07
C ASP A 170 -7.44 17.63 8.28
N ARG A 171 -6.88 17.86 9.48
CA ARG A 171 -7.49 17.41 10.74
C ARG A 171 -8.84 18.05 11.04
N SER A 172 -9.11 19.25 10.50
CA SER A 172 -10.35 19.99 10.74
C SER A 172 -11.56 19.31 10.08
N LEU A 173 -11.32 18.47 9.06
CA LEU A 173 -12.37 17.77 8.33
C LEU A 173 -12.76 16.41 8.93
N ARG A 174 -12.15 15.98 10.04
CA ARG A 174 -12.46 14.67 10.66
C ARG A 174 -13.90 14.55 11.10
N HIS A 175 -14.44 15.64 11.65
CA HIS A 175 -15.82 15.75 12.13
C HIS A 175 -16.39 17.08 11.68
N ILE A 176 -17.43 17.02 10.85
CA ILE A 176 -18.13 18.20 10.32
C ILE A 176 -19.64 17.96 10.35
N ILE A 177 -20.39 19.02 10.25
CA ILE A 177 -21.84 18.97 10.08
C ILE A 177 -22.15 19.36 8.64
N VAL A 178 -22.90 18.52 7.91
CA VAL A 178 -23.44 18.82 6.58
C VAL A 178 -24.93 19.12 6.64
N GLY A 179 -25.47 19.72 5.56
CA GLY A 179 -26.91 19.97 5.44
C GLY A 179 -27.42 21.19 6.20
N LEU A 180 -26.53 22.10 6.65
CA LEU A 180 -26.93 23.38 7.25
C LEU A 180 -27.40 24.36 6.16
N GLY A 181 -28.27 25.32 6.54
CA GLY A 181 -28.80 26.36 5.62
C GLY A 181 -30.28 26.24 5.30
N GLY A 182 -31.00 25.46 6.10
CA GLY A 182 -32.47 25.32 5.99
C GLY A 182 -32.91 24.17 5.09
N THR A 183 -34.22 24.11 4.83
CA THR A 183 -34.87 22.95 4.19
C THR A 183 -34.40 22.65 2.75
N SER A 184 -33.80 23.61 2.08
CA SER A 184 -33.25 23.44 0.72
C SER A 184 -31.83 22.87 0.72
N SER A 185 -31.15 22.89 1.84
CA SER A 185 -29.72 22.54 1.94
C SER A 185 -29.47 21.10 2.40
N GLY A 186 -30.50 20.38 2.80
CA GLY A 186 -30.39 18.98 3.24
C GLY A 186 -30.85 18.74 4.68
N ILE A 187 -30.55 17.55 5.18
CA ILE A 187 -30.82 17.15 6.56
C ILE A 187 -29.52 17.27 7.36
N PRO A 188 -29.46 18.11 8.41
CA PRO A 188 -28.25 18.24 9.22
C PRO A 188 -27.85 16.92 9.85
N ARG A 189 -26.59 16.52 9.65
CA ARG A 189 -26.00 15.34 10.29
C ARG A 189 -24.49 15.48 10.42
N GLU A 190 -23.92 14.79 11.41
CA GLU A 190 -22.48 14.66 11.53
C GLU A 190 -21.93 13.73 10.43
N THR A 191 -20.78 14.08 9.89
CA THR A 191 -19.99 13.28 8.96
C THR A 191 -18.52 13.70 9.05
N GLY A 192 -17.70 13.39 8.06
CA GLY A 192 -16.29 13.81 7.98
C GLY A 192 -15.70 13.51 6.62
N PHE A 193 -14.39 13.72 6.54
CA PHE A 193 -13.58 13.32 5.41
C PHE A 193 -12.55 12.28 5.84
N ASP A 194 -12.31 11.30 4.97
CA ASP A 194 -11.13 10.45 5.01
C ASP A 194 -10.16 10.92 3.91
N ILE A 195 -8.87 10.58 4.01
CA ILE A 195 -7.94 10.82 2.90
C ILE A 195 -8.23 9.81 1.78
N THR A 196 -8.11 10.24 0.52
CA THR A 196 -8.47 9.42 -0.65
C THR A 196 -7.79 8.06 -0.68
N ALA A 197 -6.54 7.97 -0.25
CA ALA A 197 -5.79 6.72 -0.15
C ALA A 197 -6.36 5.72 0.88
N ALA A 198 -7.17 6.17 1.84
CA ALA A 198 -7.85 5.34 2.85
C ALA A 198 -9.28 4.97 2.43
N SER A 199 -9.74 5.37 1.26
CA SER A 199 -11.10 5.13 0.79
C SER A 199 -11.33 3.69 0.36
N GLU A 200 -12.58 3.23 0.52
CA GLU A 200 -12.99 1.93 -0.02
C GLU A 200 -12.87 1.87 -1.55
N ILE A 201 -13.11 2.98 -2.26
CA ILE A 201 -12.99 3.02 -3.73
C ILE A 201 -11.53 2.81 -4.17
N MET A 202 -10.55 3.35 -3.46
CA MET A 202 -9.14 3.06 -3.71
C MET A 202 -8.86 1.57 -3.58
N ALA A 203 -9.39 0.92 -2.54
CA ALA A 203 -9.24 -0.52 -2.34
C ALA A 203 -9.96 -1.33 -3.43
N ILE A 204 -11.17 -0.92 -3.82
CA ILE A 204 -11.94 -1.52 -4.92
C ILE A 204 -11.16 -1.47 -6.23
N LEU A 205 -10.65 -0.30 -6.63
CA LEU A 205 -9.86 -0.14 -7.86
C LEU A 205 -8.64 -1.06 -7.85
N CYS A 206 -7.94 -1.17 -6.72
CA CYS A 206 -6.75 -2.00 -6.60
C CYS A 206 -7.03 -3.51 -6.59
N LEU A 207 -8.22 -3.95 -6.20
CA LEU A 207 -8.62 -5.36 -6.17
C LEU A 207 -9.47 -5.78 -7.38
N SER A 208 -9.84 -4.83 -8.24
CA SER A 208 -10.60 -5.10 -9.45
C SER A 208 -9.73 -5.77 -10.52
N GLU A 209 -10.35 -6.66 -11.30
CA GLU A 209 -9.71 -7.42 -12.38
C GLU A 209 -10.21 -7.05 -13.77
N SER A 210 -11.29 -6.28 -13.87
CA SER A 210 -11.89 -5.79 -15.11
C SER A 210 -12.81 -4.61 -14.86
N PHE A 211 -13.27 -3.93 -15.94
CA PHE A 211 -14.30 -2.88 -15.86
C PHE A 211 -15.61 -3.39 -15.22
N MET A 212 -16.00 -4.62 -15.51
CA MET A 212 -17.25 -5.18 -14.98
C MET A 212 -17.10 -5.57 -13.51
N ASP A 213 -15.95 -6.14 -13.10
CA ASP A 213 -15.65 -6.42 -11.69
C ASP A 213 -15.60 -5.11 -10.88
N LEU A 214 -14.97 -4.05 -11.43
CA LEU A 214 -14.99 -2.70 -10.83
C LEU A 214 -16.43 -2.23 -10.59
N LYS A 215 -17.27 -2.25 -11.62
CA LYS A 215 -18.66 -1.80 -11.55
C LYS A 215 -19.48 -2.61 -10.54
N GLU A 216 -19.32 -3.91 -10.51
CA GLU A 216 -20.00 -4.80 -9.56
C GLU A 216 -19.59 -4.49 -8.12
N ARG A 217 -18.28 -4.36 -7.86
CA ARG A 217 -17.75 -3.99 -6.54
C ARG A 217 -18.26 -2.65 -6.06
N LEU A 218 -18.27 -1.63 -6.93
CA LEU A 218 -18.85 -0.32 -6.63
C LEU A 218 -20.32 -0.43 -6.23
N GLY A 219 -21.08 -1.31 -6.88
CA GLY A 219 -22.48 -1.59 -6.53
C GLY A 219 -22.65 -2.23 -5.15
N ASN A 220 -21.65 -2.98 -4.69
CA ASN A 220 -21.68 -3.69 -3.42
C ASN A 220 -21.27 -2.84 -2.20
N ILE A 221 -20.88 -1.57 -2.39
CA ILE A 221 -20.57 -0.65 -1.29
C ILE A 221 -21.81 -0.52 -0.38
N PHE A 222 -21.63 -0.87 0.91
CA PHE A 222 -22.65 -0.71 1.93
C PHE A 222 -22.72 0.76 2.37
N ILE A 223 -23.94 1.33 2.39
CA ILE A 223 -24.16 2.77 2.69
C ILE A 223 -24.93 3.04 3.98
N GLY A 224 -25.68 2.08 4.50
CA GLY A 224 -26.47 2.24 5.71
C GLY A 224 -27.73 1.38 5.70
N TYR A 225 -28.67 1.72 6.56
CA TYR A 225 -29.94 1.00 6.71
C TYR A 225 -31.14 1.94 6.49
N THR A 226 -32.24 1.38 6.02
CA THR A 226 -33.52 2.05 6.03
C THR A 226 -34.08 2.17 7.45
N TYR A 227 -35.15 2.97 7.67
CA TYR A 227 -35.81 3.07 8.97
C TYR A 227 -36.40 1.72 9.44
N ASP A 228 -36.78 0.85 8.53
CA ASP A 228 -37.21 -0.54 8.79
C ASP A 228 -36.05 -1.56 8.82
N LYS A 229 -34.80 -1.06 8.91
CA LYS A 229 -33.55 -1.83 9.08
C LYS A 229 -33.17 -2.75 7.91
N ARG A 230 -33.66 -2.49 6.71
CA ARG A 230 -33.18 -3.14 5.49
C ARG A 230 -31.82 -2.53 5.10
N PRO A 231 -30.77 -3.33 4.80
CA PRO A 231 -29.49 -2.81 4.34
C PRO A 231 -29.62 -2.19 2.95
N LEU A 232 -28.89 -1.09 2.72
CA LEU A 232 -28.80 -0.42 1.44
C LEU A 232 -27.36 -0.38 0.95
N TYR A 233 -27.22 -0.52 -0.37
CA TYR A 233 -25.96 -0.52 -1.08
C TYR A 233 -25.94 0.55 -2.19
N ALA A 234 -24.78 0.88 -2.71
CA ALA A 234 -24.63 1.88 -3.78
C ALA A 234 -25.43 1.50 -5.05
N ARG A 235 -25.67 0.20 -5.30
CA ARG A 235 -26.52 -0.27 -6.40
C ARG A 235 -27.99 0.14 -6.24
N ASP A 236 -28.49 0.25 -5.01
CA ASP A 236 -29.87 0.66 -4.75
C ASP A 236 -30.09 2.12 -5.14
N LEU A 237 -29.04 2.95 -5.03
CA LEU A 237 -29.00 4.33 -5.54
C LEU A 237 -28.68 4.40 -7.05
N LYS A 238 -28.40 3.27 -7.71
CA LYS A 238 -27.95 3.20 -9.10
C LYS A 238 -26.66 4.02 -9.37
N ALA A 239 -25.83 4.24 -8.33
CA ALA A 239 -24.64 5.07 -8.38
C ALA A 239 -23.48 4.44 -9.14
N HIS A 240 -23.35 3.12 -9.07
CA HIS A 240 -22.19 2.34 -9.52
C HIS A 240 -21.83 2.49 -10.99
N GLY A 241 -22.82 2.76 -11.86
CA GLY A 241 -22.58 3.03 -13.29
C GLY A 241 -21.82 4.33 -13.51
N ALA A 242 -22.30 5.43 -12.92
CA ALA A 242 -21.65 6.74 -13.02
C ALA A 242 -20.29 6.76 -12.33
N MET A 243 -20.16 6.08 -11.17
CA MET A 243 -18.88 5.91 -10.49
C MET A 243 -17.87 5.16 -11.36
N ALA A 244 -18.27 4.06 -12.00
CA ALA A 244 -17.42 3.31 -12.92
C ALA A 244 -17.00 4.14 -14.14
N ALA A 245 -17.89 4.98 -14.66
CA ALA A 245 -17.59 5.89 -15.77
C ALA A 245 -16.52 6.92 -15.39
N LEU A 246 -16.56 7.48 -14.18
CA LEU A 246 -15.51 8.37 -13.65
C LEU A 246 -14.17 7.66 -13.51
N LEU A 247 -14.15 6.36 -13.25
CA LEU A 247 -12.95 5.55 -13.06
C LEU A 247 -12.45 4.88 -14.35
N LYS A 248 -13.03 5.17 -15.51
CA LYS A 248 -12.73 4.51 -16.79
C LYS A 248 -11.24 4.53 -17.13
N ASP A 249 -10.58 5.65 -16.94
CA ASP A 249 -9.15 5.78 -17.23
C ASP A 249 -8.28 5.45 -16.01
N ALA A 250 -8.78 5.71 -14.81
CA ALA A 250 -8.09 5.39 -13.56
C ALA A 250 -7.87 3.90 -13.32
N ILE A 251 -8.66 3.00 -13.92
CA ILE A 251 -8.48 1.55 -13.80
C ILE A 251 -7.28 1.02 -14.60
N LYS A 252 -6.81 1.79 -15.60
CA LYS A 252 -5.66 1.42 -16.43
C LYS A 252 -4.35 1.74 -15.72
N PRO A 253 -3.38 0.81 -15.60
CA PRO A 253 -2.09 1.08 -15.00
C PRO A 253 -1.28 2.13 -15.77
N ASN A 254 -0.43 2.86 -15.05
CA ASN A 254 0.43 3.90 -15.61
C ASN A 254 1.83 3.35 -15.90
N LEU A 255 2.33 3.58 -17.11
CA LEU A 255 3.70 3.30 -17.51
C LEU A 255 4.56 4.54 -17.35
N VAL A 256 5.70 4.36 -16.70
CA VAL A 256 6.79 5.35 -16.55
C VAL A 256 8.14 4.62 -16.68
N GLN A 257 9.23 5.30 -16.36
CA GLN A 257 10.58 4.74 -16.40
C GLN A 257 11.31 4.93 -15.07
N THR A 258 12.26 4.05 -14.79
CA THR A 258 13.24 4.26 -13.71
C THR A 258 14.32 5.25 -14.16
N ILE A 259 15.13 5.71 -13.23
CA ILE A 259 16.27 6.61 -13.52
C ILE A 259 17.25 6.00 -14.51
N GLU A 260 17.44 4.68 -14.53
CA GLU A 260 18.25 3.96 -15.53
C GLU A 260 17.50 3.69 -16.85
N GLY A 261 16.25 4.16 -16.97
CA GLY A 261 15.42 4.04 -18.17
C GLY A 261 14.84 2.64 -18.37
N ASN A 262 14.60 1.90 -17.29
CA ASN A 262 13.88 0.63 -17.30
C ASN A 262 12.38 0.84 -17.06
N PRO A 263 11.52 -0.10 -17.49
CA PRO A 263 10.08 0.03 -17.31
C PRO A 263 9.66 0.02 -15.83
N ALA A 264 8.74 0.94 -15.49
CA ALA A 264 8.05 0.95 -14.21
C ALA A 264 6.55 1.13 -14.43
N ILE A 265 5.74 0.40 -13.68
CA ILE A 265 4.28 0.51 -13.67
C ILE A 265 3.85 1.06 -12.32
N ILE A 266 3.06 2.12 -12.32
CA ILE A 266 2.53 2.74 -11.09
C ILE A 266 1.01 2.72 -11.16
N HIS A 267 0.35 2.17 -10.13
CA HIS A 267 -1.11 2.13 -10.13
C HIS A 267 -1.71 1.90 -8.75
N GLY A 268 -2.60 2.80 -8.35
CA GLY A 268 -3.29 2.80 -7.07
C GLY A 268 -2.37 3.05 -5.88
N GLY A 269 -2.93 3.55 -4.79
CA GLY A 269 -2.16 3.97 -3.62
C GLY A 269 -2.85 3.71 -2.28
N PRO A 270 -3.42 2.49 -2.02
CA PRO A 270 -4.11 2.24 -0.77
C PRO A 270 -3.13 2.21 0.41
N PHE A 271 -3.54 2.80 1.55
CA PHE A 271 -2.73 2.77 2.77
C PHE A 271 -2.71 1.37 3.39
N ALA A 272 -1.53 0.92 3.83
CA ALA A 272 -1.34 -0.41 4.37
C ALA A 272 -1.83 -0.61 5.82
N ASN A 273 -2.11 0.46 6.55
CA ASN A 273 -2.65 0.38 7.91
C ASN A 273 -4.18 0.28 7.96
N ILE A 274 -4.88 0.43 6.83
CA ILE A 274 -6.35 0.42 6.77
C ILE A 274 -6.91 -0.28 5.51
N ALA A 275 -6.07 -0.57 4.53
CA ALA A 275 -6.40 -1.30 3.33
C ALA A 275 -5.28 -2.30 3.03
N GLN A 276 -5.33 -3.01 1.91
CA GLN A 276 -4.33 -4.02 1.55
C GLN A 276 -2.91 -3.48 1.30
N GLY A 277 -2.73 -2.15 1.15
CA GLY A 277 -1.43 -1.50 1.16
C GLY A 277 -0.47 -1.88 0.04
N THR A 278 -0.99 -2.32 -1.11
CA THR A 278 -0.22 -2.72 -2.28
C THR A 278 -0.82 -2.12 -3.54
N ASN A 279 -0.05 -2.03 -4.62
CA ASN A 279 -0.59 -1.62 -5.92
C ASN A 279 -1.70 -2.57 -6.42
N SER A 280 -2.31 -2.23 -7.54
CA SER A 280 -3.45 -2.99 -8.06
C SER A 280 -3.10 -4.41 -8.52
N VAL A 281 -4.10 -5.29 -8.52
CA VAL A 281 -4.04 -6.62 -9.16
C VAL A 281 -3.72 -6.47 -10.64
N LEU A 282 -4.37 -5.52 -11.33
CA LEU A 282 -4.17 -5.27 -12.75
C LEU A 282 -2.72 -4.89 -13.06
N ALA A 283 -2.10 -3.98 -12.29
CA ALA A 283 -0.71 -3.59 -12.50
C ALA A 283 0.27 -4.77 -12.30
N THR A 284 0.04 -5.60 -11.27
CA THR A 284 0.87 -6.78 -11.04
C THR A 284 0.73 -7.81 -12.16
N LYS A 285 -0.51 -8.10 -12.61
CA LYS A 285 -0.76 -9.00 -13.76
C LYS A 285 -0.21 -8.43 -15.07
N MET A 286 -0.30 -7.12 -15.26
CA MET A 286 0.31 -6.42 -16.40
C MET A 286 1.82 -6.61 -16.43
N GLY A 287 2.51 -6.36 -15.32
CA GLY A 287 3.95 -6.60 -15.20
C GLY A 287 4.34 -8.04 -15.51
N LEU A 288 3.60 -9.03 -14.96
CA LEU A 288 3.83 -10.46 -15.22
C LEU A 288 3.55 -10.88 -16.68
N SER A 289 2.66 -10.18 -17.37
CA SER A 289 2.39 -10.44 -18.80
C SER A 289 3.47 -9.88 -19.71
N LEU A 290 4.22 -8.86 -19.28
CA LEU A 290 5.16 -8.09 -20.10
C LEU A 290 6.63 -8.36 -19.76
N SER A 291 6.94 -8.97 -18.61
CA SER A 291 8.31 -9.17 -18.13
C SER A 291 8.51 -10.57 -17.56
N ASP A 292 9.77 -10.99 -17.43
CA ASP A 292 10.11 -12.28 -16.84
C ASP A 292 10.13 -12.20 -15.30
N PHE A 293 10.53 -11.03 -14.78
CA PHE A 293 10.53 -10.73 -13.38
C PHE A 293 9.68 -9.48 -13.10
N VAL A 294 8.93 -9.52 -12.03
CA VAL A 294 8.19 -8.38 -11.49
C VAL A 294 8.62 -8.16 -10.05
N VAL A 295 9.11 -6.96 -9.76
CA VAL A 295 9.39 -6.52 -8.38
C VAL A 295 8.25 -5.62 -7.93
N THR A 296 7.64 -5.94 -6.82
CA THR A 296 6.56 -5.13 -6.22
C THR A 296 6.80 -4.92 -4.73
N GLU A 297 6.10 -3.96 -4.12
CA GLU A 297 6.25 -3.69 -2.69
C GLU A 297 4.92 -3.77 -1.94
N ALA A 298 5.02 -4.01 -0.62
CA ALA A 298 3.94 -3.85 0.33
C ALA A 298 4.25 -2.74 1.34
N GLY A 299 3.24 -1.96 1.71
CA GLY A 299 3.40 -0.83 2.62
C GLY A 299 3.72 -1.24 4.06
N PHE A 300 4.47 -0.40 4.76
CA PHE A 300 4.91 -0.62 6.14
C PHE A 300 5.72 -1.91 6.35
N GLY A 301 5.58 -2.56 7.52
CA GLY A 301 6.24 -3.80 7.85
C GLY A 301 5.54 -5.03 7.25
N PHE A 302 6.25 -6.15 7.29
CA PHE A 302 5.74 -7.44 6.83
C PHE A 302 4.45 -7.85 7.56
N ASP A 303 4.34 -7.51 8.84
CA ASP A 303 3.17 -7.76 9.69
C ASP A 303 1.89 -7.06 9.24
N LEU A 304 2.00 -6.02 8.41
CA LEU A 304 0.86 -5.28 7.88
C LEU A 304 0.69 -5.48 6.38
N GLY A 305 1.60 -4.90 5.60
CA GLY A 305 1.43 -4.87 4.15
C GLY A 305 1.61 -6.23 3.48
N ALA A 306 2.63 -7.00 3.89
CA ALA A 306 2.88 -8.31 3.29
C ALA A 306 1.85 -9.36 3.71
N GLU A 307 1.41 -9.36 4.97
CA GLU A 307 0.30 -10.23 5.42
C GLU A 307 -0.91 -10.05 4.51
N LYS A 308 -1.37 -8.79 4.31
CA LYS A 308 -2.53 -8.48 3.47
C LYS A 308 -2.28 -8.75 1.98
N PHE A 309 -1.05 -8.57 1.52
CA PHE A 309 -0.68 -8.96 0.16
C PHE A 309 -0.91 -10.46 -0.06
N PHE A 310 -0.53 -11.31 0.89
CA PHE A 310 -0.70 -12.75 0.78
C PHE A 310 -2.15 -13.18 1.01
N ASP A 311 -2.75 -12.80 2.13
CA ASP A 311 -4.06 -13.31 2.58
C ASP A 311 -5.25 -12.68 1.84
N ILE A 312 -5.06 -11.49 1.23
CA ILE A 312 -6.11 -10.81 0.48
C ILE A 312 -5.78 -10.78 -1.01
N LYS A 313 -4.71 -10.07 -1.42
CA LYS A 313 -4.43 -9.82 -2.85
C LYS A 313 -4.05 -11.09 -3.60
N CYS A 314 -3.11 -11.88 -3.05
CA CYS A 314 -2.65 -13.10 -3.72
C CYS A 314 -3.77 -14.15 -3.79
N VAL A 315 -4.54 -14.34 -2.72
CA VAL A 315 -5.68 -15.26 -2.71
C VAL A 315 -6.73 -14.83 -3.75
N LYS A 316 -7.11 -13.54 -3.75
CA LYS A 316 -8.11 -13.00 -4.70
C LYS A 316 -7.66 -13.14 -6.15
N ALA A 317 -6.39 -12.87 -6.45
CA ALA A 317 -5.89 -12.76 -7.82
C ALA A 317 -5.22 -14.04 -8.35
N GLY A 318 -5.09 -15.08 -7.53
CA GLY A 318 -4.39 -16.31 -7.87
C GLY A 318 -2.88 -16.10 -8.09
N LEU A 319 -2.25 -15.16 -7.34
CA LEU A 319 -0.84 -14.86 -7.45
C LEU A 319 -0.01 -15.74 -6.53
N ASN A 320 1.16 -16.19 -7.00
CA ASN A 320 2.11 -16.96 -6.22
C ASN A 320 3.50 -16.32 -6.30
N PRO A 321 3.92 -15.53 -5.30
CA PRO A 321 5.26 -14.93 -5.28
C PRO A 321 6.37 -15.98 -5.26
N SER A 322 7.40 -15.77 -6.07
CA SER A 322 8.57 -16.66 -6.15
C SER A 322 9.62 -16.37 -5.07
N ALA A 323 9.68 -15.14 -4.57
CA ALA A 323 10.57 -14.74 -3.48
C ALA A 323 10.02 -13.54 -2.72
N VAL A 324 10.48 -13.38 -1.50
CA VAL A 324 10.22 -12.18 -0.68
C VAL A 324 11.54 -11.61 -0.18
N VAL A 325 11.75 -10.33 -0.45
CA VAL A 325 12.89 -9.56 0.02
C VAL A 325 12.45 -8.74 1.24
N LEU A 326 12.96 -9.09 2.41
CA LEU A 326 12.73 -8.36 3.66
C LEU A 326 13.83 -7.33 3.86
N VAL A 327 13.46 -6.07 3.72
CA VAL A 327 14.39 -4.95 3.95
C VAL A 327 14.58 -4.73 5.45
N ALA A 328 15.83 -4.70 5.87
CA ALA A 328 16.25 -4.29 7.20
C ALA A 328 17.25 -3.14 7.10
N THR A 329 17.32 -2.29 8.13
CA THR A 329 18.33 -1.25 8.29
C THR A 329 18.92 -1.32 9.68
N ILE A 330 20.21 -1.03 9.80
CA ILE A 330 20.88 -0.92 11.10
C ILE A 330 20.16 0.08 12.01
N ARG A 331 19.72 1.23 11.43
CA ARG A 331 18.99 2.28 12.16
C ARG A 331 17.68 1.77 12.74
N ALA A 332 16.86 1.04 11.95
CA ALA A 332 15.60 0.49 12.44
C ALA A 332 15.83 -0.54 13.55
N LEU A 333 16.83 -1.42 13.40
CA LEU A 333 17.15 -2.41 14.43
C LEU A 333 17.64 -1.73 15.72
N LYS A 334 18.51 -0.71 15.65
CA LYS A 334 18.91 0.08 16.83
C LYS A 334 17.73 0.78 17.49
N TYR A 335 16.81 1.36 16.70
CA TYR A 335 15.58 1.97 17.21
C TYR A 335 14.72 0.95 17.97
N HIS A 336 14.52 -0.23 17.41
CA HIS A 336 13.83 -1.33 18.08
C HIS A 336 14.58 -1.88 19.30
N GLY A 337 15.87 -1.66 19.39
CA GLY A 337 16.70 -1.91 20.57
C GLY A 337 16.63 -0.82 21.64
N GLY A 338 15.89 0.29 21.38
CA GLY A 338 15.64 1.38 22.33
C GLY A 338 16.52 2.62 22.15
N VAL A 339 17.28 2.73 21.04
CA VAL A 339 18.06 3.94 20.72
C VAL A 339 17.11 5.06 20.27
N LYS A 340 17.31 6.26 20.78
CA LYS A 340 16.57 7.44 20.36
C LYS A 340 16.91 7.86 18.94
N VAL A 341 15.97 8.52 18.25
CA VAL A 341 16.10 8.87 16.82
C VAL A 341 17.34 9.72 16.52
N GLU A 342 17.67 10.67 17.41
CA GLU A 342 18.83 11.55 17.28
C GLU A 342 20.18 10.82 17.29
N ASN A 343 20.26 9.63 17.94
CA ASN A 343 21.49 8.86 18.14
C ASN A 343 21.60 7.64 17.20
N LEU A 344 20.67 7.47 16.25
CA LEU A 344 20.67 6.30 15.35
C LEU A 344 21.86 6.25 14.39
N LYS A 345 22.59 7.34 14.23
CA LYS A 345 23.78 7.43 13.37
C LYS A 345 25.06 6.94 14.09
N GLU A 346 25.03 6.82 15.42
CA GLU A 346 26.16 6.35 16.22
C GLU A 346 26.18 4.82 16.26
N GLU A 347 27.38 4.23 16.28
CA GLU A 347 27.52 2.79 16.45
C GLU A 347 26.96 2.34 17.80
N ASN A 348 26.11 1.32 17.81
CA ASN A 348 25.57 0.74 19.02
C ASN A 348 25.23 -0.75 18.85
N THR A 349 26.25 -1.60 18.93
CA THR A 349 26.11 -3.04 18.76
C THR A 349 25.26 -3.70 19.85
N ALA A 350 25.23 -3.16 21.06
CA ALA A 350 24.41 -3.68 22.16
C ALA A 350 22.92 -3.50 21.89
N ALA A 351 22.52 -2.28 21.49
CA ALA A 351 21.14 -2.00 21.11
C ALA A 351 20.74 -2.77 19.83
N LEU A 352 21.65 -2.90 18.86
CA LEU A 352 21.43 -3.68 17.65
C LEU A 352 21.10 -5.14 17.99
N ARG A 353 21.89 -5.79 18.88
CA ARG A 353 21.64 -7.17 19.34
C ARG A 353 20.29 -7.32 20.02
N LYS A 354 19.84 -6.32 20.77
CA LYS A 354 18.50 -6.31 21.37
C LYS A 354 17.41 -6.15 20.33
N GLY A 355 17.56 -5.22 19.37
CA GLY A 355 16.55 -4.92 18.38
C GLY A 355 16.44 -5.96 17.26
N ILE A 356 17.44 -6.83 17.10
CA ILE A 356 17.48 -7.87 16.07
C ILE A 356 16.36 -8.92 16.23
N GLU A 357 15.75 -9.02 17.43
CA GLU A 357 14.56 -9.85 17.65
C GLU A 357 13.38 -9.44 16.77
N ASN A 358 13.32 -8.18 16.34
CA ASN A 358 12.30 -7.71 15.40
C ASN A 358 12.51 -8.34 14.00
N LEU A 359 13.74 -8.36 13.50
CA LEU A 359 14.09 -9.06 12.25
C LEU A 359 13.77 -10.55 12.35
N GLU A 360 14.13 -11.19 13.45
CA GLU A 360 13.87 -12.61 13.71
C GLU A 360 12.37 -12.92 13.61
N LYS A 361 11.50 -12.12 14.27
CA LYS A 361 10.05 -12.29 14.18
C LYS A 361 9.53 -12.14 12.76
N HIS A 362 10.01 -11.18 11.99
CA HIS A 362 9.60 -11.03 10.59
C HIS A 362 10.05 -12.18 9.69
N VAL A 363 11.24 -12.74 9.93
CA VAL A 363 11.72 -13.95 9.23
C VAL A 363 10.84 -15.16 9.59
N GLU A 364 10.48 -15.33 10.86
CA GLU A 364 9.50 -16.35 11.27
C GLU A 364 8.16 -16.18 10.56
N ASN A 365 7.68 -14.95 10.46
CA ASN A 365 6.42 -14.63 9.78
C ASN A 365 6.47 -15.02 8.29
N MET A 366 7.57 -14.75 7.59
CA MET A 366 7.74 -15.17 6.18
C MET A 366 7.62 -16.70 6.02
N LYS A 367 8.24 -17.47 6.93
CA LYS A 367 8.21 -18.94 6.87
C LYS A 367 6.78 -19.50 7.01
N LYS A 368 5.87 -18.80 7.70
CA LYS A 368 4.47 -19.23 7.87
C LYS A 368 3.67 -19.22 6.57
N PHE A 369 4.04 -18.37 5.63
CA PHE A 369 3.42 -18.30 4.30
C PHE A 369 4.02 -19.28 3.27
N ASN A 370 4.97 -20.11 3.68
CA ASN A 370 5.68 -21.06 2.81
C ASN A 370 6.25 -20.38 1.55
N ILE A 371 6.99 -19.30 1.76
CA ILE A 371 7.63 -18.50 0.70
C ILE A 371 9.15 -18.54 0.85
N CYS A 372 9.87 -18.23 -0.24
CA CYS A 372 11.33 -18.22 -0.26
C CYS A 372 11.85 -16.86 0.23
N PRO A 373 12.41 -16.76 1.48
CA PRO A 373 12.83 -15.50 2.08
C PRO A 373 14.23 -15.08 1.67
N ILE A 374 14.45 -13.77 1.55
CA ILE A 374 15.75 -13.11 1.40
C ILE A 374 15.75 -11.89 2.33
N VAL A 375 16.86 -11.60 2.99
CA VAL A 375 17.05 -10.34 3.72
C VAL A 375 17.91 -9.40 2.90
N ALA A 376 17.43 -8.17 2.67
CA ALA A 376 18.20 -7.08 2.09
C ALA A 376 18.57 -6.10 3.19
N LEU A 377 19.85 -5.98 3.51
CA LEU A 377 20.34 -4.96 4.42
C LEU A 377 20.57 -3.67 3.62
N ASN A 378 19.66 -2.70 3.74
CA ASN A 378 19.81 -1.37 3.13
C ASN A 378 20.83 -0.56 3.91
N LYS A 379 22.06 -0.49 3.38
CA LYS A 379 23.21 0.11 4.03
C LYS A 379 23.22 1.63 3.88
N PHE A 380 23.48 2.33 4.97
CA PHE A 380 23.74 3.76 5.02
C PHE A 380 25.24 4.03 5.31
N VAL A 381 25.69 5.22 4.96
CA VAL A 381 27.10 5.65 5.12
C VAL A 381 27.60 5.55 6.58
N THR A 382 26.70 5.64 7.55
CA THR A 382 26.99 5.58 8.98
C THR A 382 27.04 4.15 9.55
N ASP A 383 26.68 3.15 8.77
CA ASP A 383 26.61 1.77 9.25
C ASP A 383 28.03 1.16 9.27
N THR A 384 28.43 0.57 10.40
CA THR A 384 29.76 0.00 10.58
C THR A 384 29.82 -1.47 10.17
N ASP A 385 30.99 -1.95 9.81
CA ASP A 385 31.18 -3.36 9.45
C ASP A 385 30.84 -4.30 10.62
N ALA A 386 31.09 -3.86 11.86
CA ALA A 386 30.74 -4.62 13.07
C ALA A 386 29.21 -4.79 13.19
N GLU A 387 28.44 -3.73 12.92
CA GLU A 387 26.98 -3.78 12.94
C GLU A 387 26.44 -4.65 11.80
N ILE A 388 26.99 -4.53 10.60
CA ILE A 388 26.63 -5.35 9.43
C ILE A 388 26.87 -6.84 9.71
N GLN A 389 28.03 -7.17 10.32
CA GLN A 389 28.37 -8.55 10.63
C GLN A 389 27.40 -9.19 11.63
N ILE A 390 26.92 -8.44 12.63
CA ILE A 390 25.89 -8.93 13.59
C ILE A 390 24.62 -9.35 12.86
N VAL A 391 24.16 -8.56 11.89
CA VAL A 391 22.96 -8.90 11.11
C VAL A 391 23.22 -10.11 10.21
N ALA A 392 24.40 -10.18 9.59
CA ALA A 392 24.77 -11.31 8.74
C ALA A 392 24.83 -12.62 9.53
N ASP A 393 25.44 -12.60 10.72
CA ASP A 393 25.51 -13.77 11.60
C ASP A 393 24.11 -14.24 12.02
N LYS A 394 23.20 -13.30 12.34
CA LYS A 394 21.82 -13.63 12.69
C LYS A 394 21.06 -14.23 11.49
N CYS A 395 21.21 -13.68 10.30
CA CYS A 395 20.58 -14.26 9.10
C CYS A 395 21.07 -15.67 8.82
N LYS A 396 22.38 -15.92 9.01
CA LYS A 396 22.98 -17.26 8.91
C LYS A 396 22.40 -18.23 9.95
N GLU A 397 22.26 -17.77 11.20
CA GLU A 397 21.63 -18.55 12.28
C GLU A 397 20.18 -18.93 11.93
N LEU A 398 19.42 -17.98 11.36
CA LEU A 398 18.03 -18.18 10.94
C LEU A 398 17.88 -19.01 9.65
N GLY A 399 18.99 -19.31 8.97
CA GLY A 399 19.02 -20.05 7.71
C GLY A 399 18.38 -19.27 6.55
N VAL A 400 18.55 -17.94 6.54
CA VAL A 400 18.00 -17.05 5.49
C VAL A 400 19.14 -16.33 4.79
N PRO A 401 19.23 -16.36 3.45
CA PRO A 401 20.25 -15.64 2.71
C PRO A 401 20.09 -14.13 2.87
N MET A 402 21.20 -13.41 2.96
CA MET A 402 21.25 -11.96 3.11
C MET A 402 22.25 -11.36 2.13
N GLU A 403 21.89 -10.20 1.57
CA GLU A 403 22.82 -9.34 0.84
C GLU A 403 22.72 -7.88 1.30
N VAL A 404 23.84 -7.18 1.23
CA VAL A 404 23.92 -5.74 1.47
C VAL A 404 23.55 -5.00 0.18
N ALA A 405 22.73 -3.97 0.29
CA ALA A 405 22.33 -3.13 -0.83
C ALA A 405 22.67 -1.66 -0.56
N GLU A 406 23.27 -0.99 -1.54
CA GLU A 406 23.67 0.42 -1.51
C GLU A 406 22.92 1.24 -2.59
N VAL A 407 21.64 0.98 -2.75
CA VAL A 407 20.83 1.46 -3.89
C VAL A 407 20.66 2.97 -3.92
N TRP A 408 20.63 3.64 -2.77
CA TRP A 408 20.53 5.09 -2.73
C TRP A 408 21.72 5.78 -3.38
N ALA A 409 22.92 5.28 -3.12
CA ALA A 409 24.15 5.85 -3.61
C ALA A 409 24.56 5.39 -5.02
N LYS A 410 24.17 4.16 -5.42
CA LYS A 410 24.69 3.47 -6.61
C LYS A 410 23.60 2.94 -7.56
N GLY A 411 22.31 3.18 -7.28
CA GLY A 411 21.23 2.67 -8.13
C GLY A 411 21.26 1.14 -8.28
N GLY A 412 21.05 0.67 -9.50
CA GLY A 412 21.05 -0.75 -9.82
C GLY A 412 22.38 -1.45 -9.59
N GLU A 413 23.50 -0.76 -9.75
CA GLU A 413 24.83 -1.31 -9.41
C GLU A 413 24.91 -1.70 -7.94
N GLY A 414 24.37 -0.84 -7.04
CA GLY A 414 24.32 -1.11 -5.60
C GLY A 414 23.42 -2.29 -5.22
N ALA A 415 22.63 -2.81 -6.15
CA ALA A 415 21.74 -3.97 -5.95
C ALA A 415 22.17 -5.22 -6.73
N GLU A 416 23.26 -5.22 -7.51
CA GLU A 416 23.60 -6.35 -8.38
C GLU A 416 23.75 -7.69 -7.62
N LYS A 417 24.42 -7.68 -6.46
CA LYS A 417 24.55 -8.89 -5.63
C LYS A 417 23.19 -9.38 -5.12
N LEU A 418 22.35 -8.46 -4.66
CA LEU A 418 20.99 -8.76 -4.24
C LEU A 418 20.16 -9.28 -5.42
N ALA A 419 20.32 -8.72 -6.61
CA ALA A 419 19.64 -9.16 -7.83
C ALA A 419 20.03 -10.58 -8.24
N ILE A 420 21.32 -10.92 -8.20
CA ILE A 420 21.81 -12.27 -8.45
C ILE A 420 21.20 -13.27 -7.46
N LEU A 421 21.21 -12.92 -6.17
CA LEU A 421 20.61 -13.74 -5.12
C LEU A 421 19.10 -13.91 -5.33
N ALA A 422 18.40 -12.81 -5.58
CA ALA A 422 16.94 -12.80 -5.76
C ALA A 422 16.51 -13.59 -7.01
N ALA A 423 17.23 -13.45 -8.13
CA ALA A 423 16.98 -14.23 -9.33
C ALA A 423 17.19 -15.74 -9.07
N LYS A 424 18.31 -16.11 -8.44
CA LYS A 424 18.59 -17.50 -8.08
C LYS A 424 17.51 -18.10 -7.20
N VAL A 425 17.11 -17.40 -6.15
CA VAL A 425 16.06 -17.86 -5.20
C VAL A 425 14.72 -17.97 -5.92
N ALA A 426 14.34 -16.98 -6.73
CA ALA A 426 13.05 -16.98 -7.43
C ALA A 426 12.96 -18.09 -8.49
N GLU A 427 14.03 -18.35 -9.24
CA GLU A 427 14.09 -19.41 -10.27
C GLU A 427 14.13 -20.82 -9.67
N GLN A 428 14.70 -20.98 -8.48
CA GLN A 428 14.79 -22.26 -7.78
C GLN A 428 13.62 -22.53 -6.83
N CYS A 429 12.80 -21.52 -6.54
CA CYS A 429 11.69 -21.64 -5.59
C CYS A 429 10.58 -22.54 -6.15
N VAL A 430 10.34 -23.65 -5.47
CA VAL A 430 9.23 -24.57 -5.74
C VAL A 430 8.08 -24.41 -4.73
N CYS A 431 8.22 -23.44 -3.82
CA CYS A 431 7.24 -23.17 -2.77
C CYS A 431 5.94 -22.63 -3.38
N LYS A 432 4.82 -23.06 -2.80
CA LYS A 432 3.51 -22.47 -3.09
C LYS A 432 3.05 -21.69 -1.88
N LEU A 433 2.58 -20.47 -2.12
CA LEU A 433 1.98 -19.64 -1.10
C LEU A 433 0.93 -20.42 -0.31
N LYS A 434 1.05 -20.37 1.02
CA LYS A 434 0.06 -20.88 1.95
C LYS A 434 -0.52 -19.70 2.73
N PRO A 435 -1.78 -19.30 2.46
CA PRO A 435 -2.44 -18.29 3.27
C PRO A 435 -2.51 -18.71 4.75
N LEU A 436 -2.56 -17.74 5.65
CA LEU A 436 -2.65 -18.00 7.09
C LEU A 436 -4.00 -18.60 7.48
N TYR A 437 -5.05 -18.28 6.76
CA TYR A 437 -6.41 -18.70 7.05
C TYR A 437 -7.21 -18.95 5.78
N GLU A 438 -8.23 -19.79 5.92
CA GLU A 438 -9.25 -19.98 4.89
C GLU A 438 -10.30 -18.88 4.97
N TRP A 439 -10.71 -18.30 3.82
CA TRP A 439 -11.77 -17.28 3.80
C TRP A 439 -13.10 -17.78 4.34
N SER A 440 -13.34 -19.10 4.30
CA SER A 440 -14.52 -19.76 4.87
C SER A 440 -14.59 -19.73 6.40
N TRP A 441 -13.49 -19.43 7.11
CA TRP A 441 -13.49 -19.33 8.56
C TRP A 441 -14.30 -18.13 9.05
N ASP A 442 -14.65 -18.14 10.35
CA ASP A 442 -15.29 -16.99 10.99
C ASP A 442 -14.30 -15.84 11.18
N ILE A 443 -14.81 -14.61 11.21
CA ILE A 443 -13.98 -13.40 11.31
C ILE A 443 -13.12 -13.42 12.58
N GLU A 444 -13.69 -13.83 13.71
CA GLU A 444 -12.97 -13.90 15.00
C GLU A 444 -11.78 -14.84 14.91
N LYS A 445 -11.95 -16.01 14.30
CA LYS A 445 -10.86 -16.98 14.09
C LYS A 445 -9.76 -16.42 13.16
N LYS A 446 -10.11 -15.68 12.11
CA LYS A 446 -9.15 -15.01 11.21
C LYS A 446 -8.35 -13.96 11.96
N ILE A 447 -9.02 -13.10 12.74
CA ILE A 447 -8.37 -12.06 13.57
C ILE A 447 -7.42 -12.72 14.58
N GLU A 448 -7.89 -13.77 15.26
CA GLU A 448 -7.06 -14.50 16.23
C GLU A 448 -5.82 -15.09 15.60
N THR A 449 -5.95 -15.72 14.43
CA THR A 449 -4.83 -16.32 13.71
C THR A 449 -3.78 -15.27 13.34
N ILE A 450 -4.18 -14.13 12.75
CA ILE A 450 -3.25 -13.06 12.40
C ILE A 450 -2.57 -12.50 13.67
N ALA A 451 -3.35 -12.18 14.71
CA ALA A 451 -2.81 -11.56 15.91
C ALA A 451 -1.82 -12.48 16.66
N LYS A 452 -2.11 -13.75 16.78
CA LYS A 452 -1.21 -14.72 17.43
C LYS A 452 -0.02 -15.07 16.56
N GLU A 453 -0.26 -15.44 15.31
CA GLU A 453 0.78 -15.94 14.42
C GLU A 453 1.72 -14.85 13.92
N ILE A 454 1.20 -13.72 13.47
CA ILE A 454 1.98 -12.63 12.86
C ILE A 454 2.46 -11.63 13.91
N TYR A 455 1.56 -11.16 14.78
CA TYR A 455 1.93 -10.14 15.76
C TYR A 455 2.61 -10.73 16.99
N GLY A 456 2.29 -11.98 17.36
CA GLY A 456 2.79 -12.63 18.57
C GLY A 456 1.99 -12.27 19.82
N ALA A 457 0.72 -11.88 19.66
CA ALA A 457 -0.18 -11.58 20.77
C ALA A 457 -0.50 -12.82 21.61
N ALA A 458 -0.61 -12.65 22.92
CA ALA A 458 -1.03 -13.69 23.84
C ALA A 458 -2.55 -13.93 23.77
N ALA A 459 -3.34 -12.86 23.60
CA ALA A 459 -4.80 -12.92 23.54
C ALA A 459 -5.37 -11.76 22.70
N ILE A 460 -6.67 -11.86 22.41
CA ILE A 460 -7.45 -10.81 21.75
C ILE A 460 -8.64 -10.47 22.62
N ASP A 461 -8.93 -9.16 22.74
CA ASP A 461 -10.12 -8.64 23.38
C ASP A 461 -10.99 -7.87 22.38
N TYR A 462 -12.30 -7.83 22.67
CA TYR A 462 -13.28 -7.17 21.82
C TYR A 462 -14.13 -6.22 22.67
N THR A 463 -14.16 -4.95 22.30
CA THR A 463 -15.07 -3.99 22.94
C THR A 463 -16.53 -4.33 22.67
N ALA A 464 -17.45 -3.72 23.42
CA ALA A 464 -18.88 -3.85 23.18
C ALA A 464 -19.27 -3.41 21.75
N GLN A 465 -18.62 -2.38 21.22
CA GLN A 465 -18.82 -1.92 19.84
C GLN A 465 -18.39 -2.99 18.82
N ALA A 466 -17.20 -3.56 18.96
CA ALA A 466 -16.70 -4.61 18.05
C ALA A 466 -17.62 -5.86 18.05
N LYS A 467 -18.14 -6.26 19.23
CA LYS A 467 -19.12 -7.36 19.34
C LYS A 467 -20.45 -7.02 18.66
N SER A 468 -20.89 -5.76 18.72
CA SER A 468 -22.07 -5.29 17.99
C SER A 468 -21.86 -5.31 16.49
N ASP A 469 -20.68 -4.88 16.02
CA ASP A 469 -20.34 -4.86 14.61
C ASP A 469 -20.24 -6.28 14.02
N LEU A 470 -19.66 -7.24 14.75
CA LEU A 470 -19.66 -8.66 14.36
C LEU A 470 -21.07 -9.19 14.11
N LYS A 471 -22.02 -8.87 15.02
CA LYS A 471 -23.43 -9.28 14.83
C LYS A 471 -24.04 -8.69 13.57
N LYS A 472 -23.74 -7.43 13.25
CA LYS A 472 -24.20 -6.77 12.01
C LYS A 472 -23.60 -7.44 10.77
N ILE A 473 -22.31 -7.73 10.79
CA ILE A 473 -21.58 -8.39 9.69
C ILE A 473 -22.19 -9.78 9.40
N ILE A 474 -22.46 -10.56 10.45
CA ILE A 474 -23.11 -11.86 10.33
C ILE A 474 -24.52 -11.73 9.75
N ALA A 475 -25.30 -10.76 10.25
CA ALA A 475 -26.68 -10.50 9.77
C ALA A 475 -26.71 -10.06 8.29
N LEU A 476 -25.64 -9.44 7.79
CA LEU A 476 -25.48 -9.07 6.38
C LEU A 476 -24.95 -10.21 5.50
N GLY A 477 -24.59 -11.37 6.08
CA GLY A 477 -23.99 -12.49 5.35
C GLY A 477 -22.55 -12.22 4.89
N LEU A 478 -21.82 -11.33 5.59
CA LEU A 478 -20.47 -10.91 5.26
C LEU A 478 -19.39 -11.56 6.15
N ASP A 479 -19.76 -12.56 6.96
CA ASP A 479 -18.88 -13.21 7.95
C ASP A 479 -17.78 -14.09 7.32
N LYS A 480 -17.84 -14.34 6.02
CA LYS A 480 -16.80 -15.09 5.27
C LYS A 480 -15.80 -14.20 4.55
N LEU A 481 -15.96 -12.89 4.60
CA LEU A 481 -14.98 -11.97 4.02
C LEU A 481 -13.61 -12.08 4.72
N PRO A 482 -12.49 -11.91 4.00
CA PRO A 482 -11.17 -11.79 4.61
C PRO A 482 -11.09 -10.57 5.54
N VAL A 483 -10.12 -10.57 6.44
CA VAL A 483 -9.92 -9.49 7.40
C VAL A 483 -8.69 -8.65 7.02
N CYS A 484 -8.86 -7.33 7.09
CA CYS A 484 -7.82 -6.35 6.85
C CYS A 484 -7.58 -5.59 8.17
N ILE A 485 -6.74 -6.13 9.06
CA ILE A 485 -6.55 -5.53 10.38
C ILE A 485 -5.89 -4.16 10.25
N ALA A 486 -6.53 -3.13 10.79
CA ALA A 486 -6.01 -1.79 10.92
C ALA A 486 -5.29 -1.63 12.27
N LYS A 487 -3.98 -1.50 12.22
CA LYS A 487 -3.07 -1.46 13.38
C LYS A 487 -2.02 -0.37 13.19
N THR A 488 -1.42 0.10 14.28
CA THR A 488 -0.22 0.94 14.20
C THR A 488 0.90 0.22 13.44
N GLN A 489 1.60 0.96 12.58
CA GLN A 489 2.77 0.45 11.87
C GLN A 489 4.05 0.44 12.71
N LYS A 490 4.06 1.09 13.87
CA LYS A 490 5.28 1.32 14.68
C LYS A 490 5.67 0.14 15.56
N SER A 491 4.79 -0.84 15.71
CA SER A 491 4.98 -2.00 16.59
C SER A 491 4.33 -3.24 16.01
N LEU A 492 4.81 -4.41 16.39
CA LEU A 492 4.10 -5.68 16.17
C LEU A 492 2.79 -5.75 16.96
N SER A 493 2.68 -5.02 18.10
CA SER A 493 1.43 -4.90 18.87
C SER A 493 0.55 -3.76 18.35
N ASP A 494 -0.64 -3.58 18.95
CA ASP A 494 -1.52 -2.42 18.74
C ASP A 494 -1.09 -1.18 19.55
N ASN A 495 -0.06 -1.30 20.40
CA ASN A 495 0.53 -0.21 21.17
C ASN A 495 1.82 0.28 20.51
N PRO A 496 1.87 1.52 19.97
CA PRO A 496 3.04 2.05 19.26
C PRO A 496 4.28 2.25 20.14
N LYS A 497 4.15 2.14 21.47
CA LYS A 497 5.26 2.29 22.42
C LYS A 497 6.04 0.98 22.65
N LEU A 498 5.47 -0.16 22.29
CA LEU A 498 6.10 -1.46 22.45
C LEU A 498 6.99 -1.76 21.25
N LEU A 499 8.28 -1.46 21.36
CA LEU A 499 9.27 -1.65 20.31
C LEU A 499 9.85 -3.08 20.30
N GLY A 500 10.57 -3.42 19.23
CA GLY A 500 11.27 -4.71 19.10
C GLY A 500 10.31 -5.87 18.86
N ARG A 501 10.38 -6.87 19.71
CA ARG A 501 9.52 -8.07 19.71
C ARG A 501 8.73 -8.14 21.02
N PRO A 502 7.61 -7.40 21.14
CA PRO A 502 6.78 -7.43 22.34
C PRO A 502 6.24 -8.85 22.61
N LYS A 503 6.08 -9.18 23.89
CA LYS A 503 5.55 -10.47 24.38
C LYS A 503 4.39 -10.22 25.35
N ASP A 504 3.56 -11.21 25.56
CA ASP A 504 2.49 -11.22 26.58
C ASP A 504 1.50 -10.04 26.48
N PHE A 505 1.31 -9.48 25.27
CA PHE A 505 0.37 -8.41 25.03
C PHE A 505 -0.97 -8.91 24.51
N VAL A 506 -2.02 -8.14 24.75
CA VAL A 506 -3.37 -8.37 24.24
C VAL A 506 -3.66 -7.37 23.14
N VAL A 507 -4.15 -7.83 22.00
CA VAL A 507 -4.67 -6.96 20.93
C VAL A 507 -6.13 -6.67 21.20
N THR A 508 -6.51 -5.39 21.23
CA THR A 508 -7.91 -4.97 21.46
C THR A 508 -8.56 -4.52 20.15
N VAL A 509 -9.55 -5.27 19.69
CA VAL A 509 -10.41 -4.87 18.57
C VAL A 509 -11.47 -3.90 19.09
N ARG A 510 -11.39 -2.64 18.64
CA ARG A 510 -12.28 -1.56 19.11
C ARG A 510 -13.59 -1.50 18.34
N GLN A 511 -13.54 -1.70 17.03
CA GLN A 511 -14.67 -1.74 16.11
C GLN A 511 -14.31 -2.54 14.88
N ILE A 512 -15.31 -2.96 14.09
CA ILE A 512 -15.08 -3.64 12.82
C ILE A 512 -15.90 -2.93 11.74
N GLU A 513 -15.22 -2.35 10.77
CA GLU A 513 -15.85 -1.66 9.65
C GLU A 513 -16.07 -2.61 8.47
N ILE A 514 -17.06 -2.29 7.66
CA ILE A 514 -17.46 -3.07 6.49
C ILE A 514 -16.96 -2.35 5.23
N ALA A 515 -16.16 -3.04 4.44
CA ALA A 515 -15.75 -2.63 3.09
C ALA A 515 -16.26 -3.69 2.08
N ALA A 516 -17.58 -3.80 1.97
CA ALA A 516 -18.25 -4.86 1.21
C ALA A 516 -17.96 -4.80 -0.30
N GLY A 517 -17.80 -3.61 -0.85
CA GLY A 517 -17.38 -3.41 -2.23
C GLY A 517 -15.94 -3.85 -2.48
N ALA A 518 -15.04 -3.53 -1.56
CA ALA A 518 -13.65 -4.00 -1.61
C ALA A 518 -13.56 -5.51 -1.33
N GLY A 519 -14.53 -6.08 -0.60
CA GLY A 519 -14.62 -7.50 -0.31
C GLY A 519 -13.77 -7.91 0.89
N PHE A 520 -13.69 -7.07 1.94
CA PHE A 520 -13.08 -7.41 3.23
C PHE A 520 -13.75 -6.64 4.38
N VAL A 521 -13.48 -7.05 5.60
CA VAL A 521 -13.83 -6.30 6.81
C VAL A 521 -12.56 -5.75 7.47
N ILE A 522 -12.72 -4.65 8.22
CA ILE A 522 -11.57 -3.91 8.79
C ILE A 522 -11.69 -3.89 10.32
N PRO A 523 -11.10 -4.89 11.02
CA PRO A 523 -10.95 -4.81 12.46
C PRO A 523 -9.97 -3.70 12.83
N ILE A 524 -10.44 -2.73 13.61
CA ILE A 524 -9.64 -1.58 14.04
C ILE A 524 -9.10 -1.83 15.43
N THR A 525 -7.78 -1.83 15.55
CA THR A 525 -7.05 -1.98 16.81
C THR A 525 -6.25 -0.71 17.07
N GLY A 526 -6.29 -0.19 18.27
CA GLY A 526 -5.62 1.08 18.59
C GLY A 526 -6.31 2.32 18.00
N GLU A 527 -5.55 3.41 17.87
CA GLU A 527 -6.03 4.68 17.30
C GLU A 527 -5.55 4.79 15.84
N ILE A 528 -6.48 4.61 14.92
CA ILE A 528 -6.21 4.70 13.49
C ILE A 528 -6.87 5.96 12.93
N MET A 529 -6.05 6.84 12.35
CA MET A 529 -6.53 8.07 11.72
C MET A 529 -6.64 7.89 10.21
N ARG A 530 -7.86 8.02 9.70
CA ARG A 530 -8.16 7.99 8.25
C ARG A 530 -8.01 9.36 7.59
N MET A 531 -8.01 10.44 8.37
CA MET A 531 -7.69 11.78 7.93
C MET A 531 -6.50 12.28 8.77
N PRO A 532 -5.27 12.15 8.26
CA PRO A 532 -4.08 12.69 8.92
C PRO A 532 -4.15 14.21 9.05
N GLY A 533 -3.47 14.78 10.01
CA GLY A 533 -3.22 16.21 10.09
C GLY A 533 -1.84 16.54 9.52
N LEU A 534 -1.65 17.76 9.06
CA LEU A 534 -0.30 18.26 8.81
C LEU A 534 0.52 18.27 10.10
N PRO A 535 1.81 17.95 10.06
CA PRO A 535 2.71 18.08 11.20
C PRO A 535 2.93 19.54 11.56
N GLU A 536 3.63 19.82 12.66
CA GLU A 536 3.97 21.17 13.09
C GLU A 536 4.80 21.92 12.05
N LYS A 537 5.71 21.23 11.36
CA LYS A 537 6.48 21.72 10.21
C LYS A 537 6.23 20.79 9.02
N PRO A 538 5.26 21.12 8.17
CA PRO A 538 4.96 20.30 7.00
C PRO A 538 6.00 20.50 5.89
N ALA A 539 6.20 19.46 5.07
CA ALA A 539 7.06 19.55 3.90
C ALA A 539 6.64 20.67 2.93
N ALA A 540 5.36 20.98 2.90
CA ALA A 540 4.79 22.07 2.12
C ALA A 540 5.47 23.45 2.33
N GLU A 541 6.05 23.71 3.51
CA GLU A 541 6.75 24.97 3.80
C GLU A 541 8.08 25.12 3.03
N ASN A 542 8.62 24.02 2.52
CA ASN A 542 9.90 23.99 1.79
C ASN A 542 9.71 23.82 0.29
N ILE A 543 8.51 23.51 -0.19
CA ILE A 543 8.21 23.30 -1.61
C ILE A 543 7.95 24.66 -2.24
N ASP A 544 8.66 24.98 -3.33
CA ASP A 544 8.53 26.24 -4.06
C ASP A 544 8.63 26.02 -5.57
N ILE A 545 8.26 27.01 -6.36
CA ILE A 545 8.32 27.02 -7.81
C ILE A 545 8.97 28.31 -8.31
N ASP A 546 9.92 28.21 -9.23
CA ASP A 546 10.57 29.38 -9.84
C ASP A 546 9.78 29.95 -11.05
N GLU A 547 10.28 31.08 -11.60
CA GLU A 547 9.66 31.74 -12.76
C GLU A 547 9.65 30.89 -14.03
N GLN A 548 10.47 29.86 -14.12
CA GLN A 548 10.56 28.92 -15.22
C GLN A 548 9.68 27.68 -14.99
N GLY A 549 9.06 27.58 -13.83
CA GLY A 549 8.22 26.45 -13.46
C GLY A 549 8.97 25.25 -12.88
N HIS A 550 10.25 25.41 -12.50
CA HIS A 550 10.99 24.35 -11.83
C HIS A 550 10.59 24.28 -10.35
N ILE A 551 10.33 23.08 -9.88
CA ILE A 551 9.94 22.82 -8.50
C ILE A 551 11.17 22.56 -7.65
N THR A 552 11.22 23.13 -6.47
CA THR A 552 12.26 22.91 -5.46
C THR A 552 11.65 22.39 -4.16
N GLY A 553 12.45 21.78 -3.30
CA GLY A 553 12.01 21.30 -2.00
C GLY A 553 11.08 20.07 -2.03
N LEU A 554 10.90 19.45 -3.19
CA LEU A 554 10.09 18.22 -3.33
C LEU A 554 10.95 16.95 -3.03
N PHE A 555 11.77 16.99 -1.98
CA PHE A 555 12.72 15.97 -1.49
C PHE A 555 14.10 15.95 -2.14
#